data_2f565e278fd35b238fb70691e03a5747
#
_entry.id   2f565e278fd35b238fb70691e03a5747
#
_cell.length_a   1.000
_cell.length_b   1.000
_cell.length_c   1.000
_cell.angle_alpha   90.00
_cell.angle_beta   90.00
_cell.angle_gamma   90.00
#
_symmetry.space_group_name_H-M   'P 1'
#
loop_
_entity.id
_entity.type
_entity.pdbx_description
1 polymer ?
#
loop_
_entity_poly.entity_id
_entity_poly.type
_entity_poly.pdbx_seq_one_letter_code
_entity_poly.pdbx_strand_id
1 'polypeptide(L)'
;MTFDEVIGQQAVAQRLQQMADEQRLPHALMFCGPTGSGKMALALALASRLLGDSAMLRKWEHPDLHFTYPVVRPADAGSDTKVTSDDYLREWRSLLLQSPYFTLDQWLSCMNVANQQAVIFEAESDALSRKLSLMSSQGGYKVVVIWLPERMNVTCANKLLKLLEEPPQLTV
;
A
#
# COMPACT_ATOMS: atom_id res chain seq x y z
N MET A 1 4.18 1.22 -13.81
CA MET A 1 5.57 1.08 -13.32
C MET A 1 6.01 -0.35 -13.52
N THR A 2 7.17 -0.57 -14.12
CA THR A 2 7.76 -1.91 -14.34
C THR A 2 8.98 -2.10 -13.44
N PHE A 3 9.48 -3.33 -13.34
CA PHE A 3 10.72 -3.60 -12.59
C PHE A 3 11.95 -2.91 -13.20
N ASP A 4 11.95 -2.68 -14.53
CA ASP A 4 13.05 -1.97 -15.21
C ASP A 4 13.11 -0.47 -14.90
N GLU A 5 11.99 0.09 -14.44
CA GLU A 5 11.91 1.49 -14.01
C GLU A 5 12.37 1.70 -12.56
N VAL A 6 12.63 0.62 -11.81
CA VAL A 6 13.10 0.70 -10.43
C VAL A 6 14.58 1.08 -10.41
N ILE A 7 14.90 2.18 -9.76
CA ILE A 7 16.28 2.66 -9.64
C ILE A 7 17.03 1.80 -8.63
N GLY A 8 18.05 1.10 -9.10
CA GLY A 8 18.82 0.17 -8.26
C GLY A 8 18.04 -1.12 -7.95
N GLN A 9 18.53 -1.91 -6.99
CA GLN A 9 17.86 -3.14 -6.50
C GLN A 9 17.61 -4.22 -7.57
N GLN A 10 18.41 -4.30 -8.63
CA GLN A 10 18.20 -5.21 -9.76
C GLN A 10 18.06 -6.68 -9.33
N ALA A 11 18.88 -7.12 -8.37
CA ALA A 11 18.82 -8.51 -7.89
C ALA A 11 17.48 -8.82 -7.19
N VAL A 12 16.95 -7.88 -6.41
CA VAL A 12 15.65 -8.00 -5.74
C VAL A 12 14.51 -7.94 -6.76
N ALA A 13 14.60 -7.00 -7.71
CA ALA A 13 13.62 -6.85 -8.79
C ALA A 13 13.52 -8.12 -9.63
N GLN A 14 14.65 -8.70 -10.07
CA GLN A 14 14.68 -9.96 -10.82
C GLN A 14 14.08 -11.12 -10.03
N ARG A 15 14.40 -11.23 -8.73
CA ARG A 15 13.84 -12.29 -7.88
C ARG A 15 12.33 -12.15 -7.73
N LEU A 16 11.82 -10.96 -7.50
CA LEU A 16 10.37 -10.70 -7.40
C LEU A 16 9.65 -11.02 -8.72
N GLN A 17 10.25 -10.62 -9.84
CA GLN A 17 9.72 -10.93 -11.16
C GLN A 17 9.65 -12.42 -11.39
N GLN A 18 10.73 -13.16 -11.11
CA GLN A 18 10.76 -14.62 -11.24
C GLN A 18 9.69 -15.27 -10.37
N MET A 19 9.55 -14.87 -9.08
CA MET A 19 8.54 -15.42 -8.18
C MET A 19 7.12 -15.17 -8.68
N ALA A 20 6.86 -13.99 -9.28
CA ALA A 20 5.58 -13.66 -9.87
C ALA A 20 5.30 -14.50 -11.12
N ASP A 21 6.28 -14.68 -12.01
CA ASP A 21 6.16 -15.45 -13.24
C ASP A 21 5.96 -16.95 -12.97
N GLU A 22 6.62 -17.47 -11.95
CA GLU A 22 6.48 -18.87 -11.49
C GLU A 22 5.24 -19.11 -10.61
N GLN A 23 4.43 -18.08 -10.34
CA GLN A 23 3.26 -18.13 -9.44
C GLN A 23 3.61 -18.66 -8.03
N ARG A 24 4.79 -18.31 -7.53
CA ARG A 24 5.34 -18.73 -6.23
C ARG A 24 5.46 -17.56 -5.24
N LEU A 25 4.63 -16.56 -5.40
CA LEU A 25 4.61 -15.44 -4.46
C LEU A 25 3.99 -15.88 -3.13
N PRO A 26 4.64 -15.58 -2.00
CA PRO A 26 3.97 -15.66 -0.72
C PRO A 26 2.86 -14.62 -0.63
N HIS A 27 1.83 -14.91 0.13
CA HIS A 27 0.71 -13.98 0.34
C HIS A 27 1.08 -12.70 1.11
N ALA A 28 2.22 -12.69 1.79
CA ALA A 28 2.73 -11.51 2.47
C ALA A 28 4.24 -11.34 2.22
N LEU A 29 4.63 -10.14 1.83
CA LEU A 29 6.00 -9.74 1.55
C LEU A 29 6.35 -8.52 2.39
N MET A 30 7.49 -8.56 3.08
CA MET A 30 7.99 -7.41 3.83
C MET A 30 9.25 -6.88 3.18
N PHE A 31 9.20 -5.64 2.70
CA PHE A 31 10.37 -4.93 2.17
C PHE A 31 11.07 -4.17 3.30
N CYS A 32 12.21 -4.68 3.76
CA CYS A 32 13.02 -4.07 4.81
C CYS A 32 14.23 -3.35 4.21
N GLY A 33 14.61 -2.24 4.80
CA GLY A 33 15.80 -1.48 4.39
C GLY A 33 15.71 0.01 4.77
N PRO A 34 16.80 0.77 4.58
CA PRO A 34 16.83 2.18 4.93
C PRO A 34 15.83 3.00 4.09
N THR A 35 15.53 4.20 4.58
CA THR A 35 14.71 5.16 3.83
C THR A 35 15.37 5.47 2.49
N GLY A 36 14.57 5.61 1.43
CA GLY A 36 15.09 5.88 0.08
C GLY A 36 15.61 4.67 -0.69
N SER A 37 15.62 3.45 -0.13
CA SER A 37 16.13 2.24 -0.80
C SER A 37 15.23 1.66 -1.90
N GLY A 38 14.16 2.34 -2.31
CA GLY A 38 13.30 1.92 -3.42
C GLY A 38 12.21 0.90 -3.05
N LYS A 39 11.92 0.69 -1.76
CA LYS A 39 10.91 -0.28 -1.30
C LYS A 39 9.53 -0.05 -1.92
N MET A 40 9.06 1.20 -1.96
CA MET A 40 7.78 1.55 -2.57
C MET A 40 7.79 1.28 -4.08
N ALA A 41 8.87 1.66 -4.77
CA ALA A 41 9.02 1.40 -6.19
C ALA A 41 8.96 -0.09 -6.54
N LEU A 42 9.62 -0.95 -5.75
CA LEU A 42 9.54 -2.41 -5.89
C LEU A 42 8.13 -2.95 -5.66
N ALA A 43 7.44 -2.47 -4.61
CA ALA A 43 6.06 -2.87 -4.31
C ALA A 43 5.10 -2.48 -5.44
N LEU A 44 5.24 -1.27 -6.00
CA LEU A 44 4.43 -0.80 -7.13
C LEU A 44 4.74 -1.56 -8.44
N ALA A 45 5.99 -1.89 -8.69
CA ALA A 45 6.38 -2.72 -9.84
C ALA A 45 5.78 -4.13 -9.73
N LEU A 46 5.82 -4.74 -8.54
CA LEU A 46 5.19 -6.02 -8.27
C LEU A 46 3.66 -5.95 -8.45
N ALA A 47 3.02 -4.94 -7.87
CA ALA A 47 1.58 -4.71 -8.05
C ALA A 47 1.20 -4.59 -9.52
N SER A 48 1.99 -3.85 -10.31
CA SER A 48 1.78 -3.71 -11.74
C SER A 48 1.94 -5.04 -12.50
N ARG A 49 2.89 -5.88 -12.08
CA ARG A 49 3.10 -7.21 -12.68
C ARG A 49 1.92 -8.15 -12.42
N LEU A 50 1.33 -8.07 -11.20
CA LEU A 50 0.22 -8.96 -10.78
C LEU A 50 -1.13 -8.55 -11.36
N LEU A 51 -1.38 -7.23 -11.45
CA LEU A 51 -2.67 -6.67 -11.88
C LEU A 51 -2.75 -6.43 -13.39
N GLY A 52 -1.64 -6.57 -14.12
CA GLY A 52 -1.56 -6.30 -15.54
C GLY A 52 -1.53 -4.80 -15.88
N ASP A 53 -1.29 -4.48 -17.15
CA ASP A 53 -1.25 -3.10 -17.62
C ASP A 53 -2.65 -2.62 -17.99
N SER A 54 -3.13 -1.60 -17.29
CA SER A 54 -4.40 -0.95 -17.56
C SER A 54 -4.30 0.56 -17.37
N ALA A 55 -5.18 1.31 -18.02
CA ALA A 55 -5.26 2.76 -17.85
C ALA A 55 -5.55 3.16 -16.39
N MET A 56 -6.32 2.34 -15.67
CA MET A 56 -6.62 2.55 -14.25
C MET A 56 -5.38 2.32 -13.38
N LEU A 57 -4.61 1.25 -13.66
CA LEU A 57 -3.40 0.97 -12.91
C LEU A 57 -2.33 2.05 -13.10
N ARG A 58 -2.19 2.61 -14.30
CA ARG A 58 -1.26 3.73 -14.56
C ARG A 58 -1.58 4.98 -13.75
N LYS A 59 -2.80 5.09 -13.23
CA LYS A 59 -3.24 6.17 -12.33
C LYS A 59 -3.33 5.72 -10.87
N TRP A 60 -2.93 4.49 -10.56
CA TRP A 60 -3.09 3.85 -9.25
C TRP A 60 -4.56 3.78 -8.79
N GLU A 61 -5.48 3.60 -9.75
CA GLU A 61 -6.93 3.56 -9.55
C GLU A 61 -7.53 2.17 -9.79
N HIS A 62 -6.68 1.13 -9.90
CA HIS A 62 -7.17 -0.23 -10.12
C HIS A 62 -8.03 -0.68 -8.93
N PRO A 63 -9.24 -1.26 -9.14
CA PRO A 63 -10.16 -1.62 -8.07
C PRO A 63 -9.62 -2.70 -7.13
N ASP A 64 -8.70 -3.56 -7.62
CA ASP A 64 -8.05 -4.61 -6.84
C ASP A 64 -6.67 -4.18 -6.28
N LEU A 65 -6.33 -2.89 -6.34
CA LEU A 65 -5.15 -2.30 -5.72
C LEU A 65 -5.56 -1.42 -4.55
N HIS A 66 -5.15 -1.80 -3.36
CA HIS A 66 -5.46 -1.09 -2.13
C HIS A 66 -4.19 -0.56 -1.49
N PHE A 67 -4.27 0.65 -0.98
CA PHE A 67 -3.19 1.29 -0.24
C PHE A 67 -3.60 1.49 1.20
N THR A 68 -2.65 1.26 2.11
CA THR A 68 -2.76 1.56 3.53
C THR A 68 -1.51 2.33 3.93
N TYR A 69 -1.69 3.51 4.50
CA TYR A 69 -0.61 4.40 4.88
C TYR A 69 -1.00 5.27 6.07
N PRO A 70 -0.01 5.83 6.81
CA PRO A 70 -0.29 6.68 7.96
C PRO A 70 -1.04 7.95 7.55
N VAL A 71 -2.09 8.27 8.28
CA VAL A 71 -2.90 9.49 8.10
C VAL A 71 -2.99 10.27 9.41
N VAL A 72 -3.39 11.52 9.30
CA VAL A 72 -3.64 12.40 10.43
C VAL A 72 -5.13 12.66 10.56
N ARG A 73 -5.62 12.63 11.80
CA ARG A 73 -7.00 13.03 12.07
C ARG A 73 -7.11 14.56 11.94
N PRO A 74 -8.09 15.09 11.20
CA PRO A 74 -8.32 16.53 11.12
C PRO A 74 -8.51 17.13 12.51
N ALA A 75 -8.00 18.35 12.72
CA ALA A 75 -8.02 18.99 14.04
C ALA A 75 -9.44 19.32 14.56
N ASP A 76 -10.37 19.50 13.62
CA ASP A 76 -11.79 19.73 13.87
C ASP A 76 -12.62 18.45 14.01
N ALA A 77 -11.99 17.30 13.76
CA ALA A 77 -12.66 16.01 13.88
C ALA A 77 -12.81 15.60 15.36
N GLY A 78 -13.98 15.15 15.73
CA GLY A 78 -14.21 14.59 17.07
C GLY A 78 -13.35 13.34 17.33
N SER A 79 -13.19 13.00 18.61
CA SER A 79 -12.40 11.84 19.05
C SER A 79 -12.82 10.52 18.37
N ASP A 80 -14.11 10.41 18.04
CA ASP A 80 -14.72 9.20 17.48
C ASP A 80 -14.73 9.17 15.94
N THR A 81 -14.19 10.22 15.29
CA THR A 81 -14.10 10.26 13.83
C THR A 81 -13.13 9.17 13.34
N LYS A 82 -13.69 8.27 12.54
CA LYS A 82 -12.91 7.21 11.89
C LYS A 82 -12.24 7.78 10.65
N VAL A 83 -10.91 7.79 10.66
CA VAL A 83 -10.09 8.24 9.53
C VAL A 83 -9.34 7.04 8.97
N THR A 84 -9.31 6.93 7.66
CA THR A 84 -8.65 5.86 6.91
C THR A 84 -7.80 6.43 5.79
N SER A 85 -7.00 5.58 5.15
CA SER A 85 -6.23 5.93 3.96
C SER A 85 -7.12 6.43 2.81
N ASP A 86 -8.38 5.97 2.73
CA ASP A 86 -9.31 6.38 1.66
C ASP A 86 -9.65 7.87 1.72
N ASP A 87 -9.59 8.50 2.89
CA ASP A 87 -9.89 9.92 3.05
C ASP A 87 -8.85 10.83 2.36
N TYR A 88 -7.66 10.30 2.09
CA TYR A 88 -6.54 11.01 1.46
C TYR A 88 -6.07 10.36 0.15
N LEU A 89 -6.92 9.54 -0.47
CA LEU A 89 -6.53 8.73 -1.63
C LEU A 89 -6.15 9.57 -2.84
N ARG A 90 -6.73 10.75 -3.00
CA ARG A 90 -6.41 11.68 -4.08
C ARG A 90 -4.99 12.24 -3.94
N GLU A 91 -4.65 12.71 -2.76
CA GLU A 91 -3.32 13.24 -2.42
C GLU A 91 -2.25 12.15 -2.56
N TRP A 92 -2.56 10.95 -2.05
CA TRP A 92 -1.69 9.78 -2.18
C TRP A 92 -1.37 9.42 -3.62
N ARG A 93 -2.40 9.29 -4.46
CA ARG A 93 -2.23 9.01 -5.89
C ARG A 93 -1.46 10.11 -6.60
N SER A 94 -1.72 11.36 -6.28
CA SER A 94 -0.98 12.50 -6.83
C SER A 94 0.51 12.43 -6.50
N LEU A 95 0.85 12.07 -5.25
CA LEU A 95 2.24 11.89 -4.82
C LEU A 95 2.92 10.72 -5.53
N LEU A 96 2.26 9.57 -5.63
CA LEU A 96 2.76 8.40 -6.35
C LEU A 96 3.00 8.66 -7.83
N LEU A 97 2.14 9.47 -8.47
CA LEU A 97 2.29 9.85 -9.88
C LEU A 97 3.46 10.80 -10.13
N GLN A 98 3.83 11.59 -9.13
CA GLN A 98 5.03 12.43 -9.21
C GLN A 98 6.30 11.61 -9.08
N SER A 99 6.37 10.73 -8.08
CA SER A 99 7.50 9.85 -7.84
C SER A 99 7.14 8.78 -6.82
N PRO A 100 7.58 7.53 -6.97
CA PRO A 100 7.47 6.51 -5.91
C PRO A 100 8.56 6.66 -4.82
N TYR A 101 9.48 7.63 -5.00
CA TYR A 101 10.59 7.90 -4.09
C TYR A 101 10.31 9.15 -3.28
N PHE A 102 9.46 9.04 -2.26
CA PHE A 102 9.11 10.15 -1.39
C PHE A 102 9.32 9.80 0.09
N THR A 103 9.37 10.83 0.92
CA THR A 103 9.55 10.72 2.36
C THR A 103 8.23 10.93 3.10
N LEU A 104 8.23 10.59 4.40
CA LEU A 104 7.09 10.88 5.27
C LEU A 104 6.80 12.39 5.34
N ASP A 105 7.84 13.24 5.38
CA ASP A 105 7.64 14.69 5.45
C ASP A 105 6.96 15.24 4.19
N GLN A 106 7.29 14.70 3.02
CA GLN A 106 6.60 15.04 1.78
C GLN A 106 5.14 14.60 1.83
N TRP A 107 4.86 13.41 2.37
CA TRP A 107 3.49 12.94 2.56
C TRP A 107 2.71 13.82 3.53
N LEU A 108 3.27 14.16 4.69
CA LEU A 108 2.64 15.08 5.65
C LEU A 108 2.36 16.45 5.04
N SER A 109 3.28 16.95 4.21
CA SER A 109 3.08 18.20 3.48
C SER A 109 1.92 18.13 2.49
N CYS A 110 1.73 16.99 1.79
CA CYS A 110 0.59 16.79 0.89
C CYS A 110 -0.76 16.81 1.64
N MET A 111 -0.80 16.36 2.89
CA MET A 111 -1.98 16.42 3.74
C MET A 111 -2.21 17.78 4.41
N ASN A 112 -1.30 18.76 4.21
CA ASN A 112 -1.28 20.07 4.91
C ASN A 112 -1.24 19.94 6.45
N VAL A 113 -0.57 18.92 6.97
CA VAL A 113 -0.51 18.59 8.41
C VAL A 113 0.94 18.47 8.90
N ALA A 114 1.81 19.39 8.49
CA ALA A 114 3.18 19.45 8.96
C ALA A 114 3.22 19.44 10.51
N ASN A 115 4.18 18.69 11.07
CA ASN A 115 4.39 18.54 12.52
C ASN A 115 3.33 17.71 13.29
N GLN A 116 2.44 16.99 12.62
CA GLN A 116 1.54 16.07 13.28
C GLN A 116 2.02 14.62 13.15
N GLN A 117 1.66 13.78 14.11
CA GLN A 117 2.00 12.37 14.08
C GLN A 117 0.96 11.60 13.26
N ALA A 118 1.37 11.16 12.06
CA ALA A 118 0.53 10.28 11.25
C ALA A 118 0.57 8.83 11.78
N VAL A 119 -0.60 8.20 11.81
CA VAL A 119 -0.83 6.86 12.35
C VAL A 119 -1.73 6.07 11.41
N ILE A 120 -1.55 4.76 11.33
CA ILE A 120 -2.51 3.85 10.73
C ILE A 120 -3.47 3.41 11.84
N PHE A 121 -4.71 3.93 11.78
CA PHE A 121 -5.71 3.73 12.83
C PHE A 121 -6.43 2.38 12.68
N GLU A 122 -7.08 1.95 13.76
CA GLU A 122 -7.89 0.72 13.78
C GLU A 122 -8.94 0.65 12.67
N ALA A 123 -9.57 1.78 12.32
CA ALA A 123 -10.57 1.86 11.25
C ALA A 123 -10.05 1.34 9.90
N GLU A 124 -8.73 1.46 9.66
CA GLU A 124 -8.08 0.95 8.45
C GLU A 124 -8.18 -0.56 8.33
N SER A 125 -7.98 -1.30 9.43
CA SER A 125 -8.08 -2.77 9.43
C SER A 125 -9.48 -3.25 9.08
N ASP A 126 -10.51 -2.56 9.57
CA ASP A 126 -11.90 -2.87 9.26
C ASP A 126 -12.24 -2.52 7.78
N ALA A 127 -11.73 -1.38 7.29
CA ALA A 127 -11.89 -0.98 5.89
C ALA A 127 -11.21 -1.97 4.94
N LEU A 128 -9.97 -2.36 5.25
CA LEU A 128 -9.20 -3.31 4.45
C LEU A 128 -9.85 -4.69 4.43
N SER A 129 -10.31 -5.20 5.58
CA SER A 129 -11.01 -6.47 5.68
C SER A 129 -12.27 -6.49 4.81
N ARG A 130 -13.05 -5.41 4.80
CA ARG A 130 -14.22 -5.28 3.91
C ARG A 130 -13.84 -5.31 2.44
N LYS A 131 -12.82 -4.54 2.03
CA LYS A 131 -12.34 -4.51 0.64
C LYS A 131 -11.89 -5.89 0.16
N LEU A 132 -11.13 -6.60 0.99
CA LEU A 132 -10.58 -7.90 0.64
C LEU A 132 -11.63 -9.03 0.69
N SER A 133 -12.74 -8.87 1.42
CA SER A 133 -13.86 -9.82 1.41
C SER A 133 -14.63 -9.81 0.08
N LEU A 134 -14.53 -8.75 -0.71
CA LEU A 134 -15.14 -8.68 -2.04
C LEU A 134 -14.37 -9.55 -3.02
N MET A 135 -15.08 -10.04 -4.05
CA MET A 135 -14.42 -10.74 -5.15
C MET A 135 -13.53 -9.77 -5.94
N SER A 136 -12.42 -10.29 -6.48
CA SER A 136 -11.61 -9.51 -7.43
C SER A 136 -12.46 -9.05 -8.61
N SER A 137 -12.30 -7.82 -9.03
CA SER A 137 -13.07 -7.21 -10.13
C SER A 137 -12.78 -7.87 -11.49
N GLN A 138 -11.59 -8.45 -11.65
CA GLN A 138 -11.13 -9.07 -12.90
C GLN A 138 -10.80 -10.56 -12.73
N GLY A 139 -11.15 -11.17 -11.60
CA GLY A 139 -10.88 -12.59 -11.32
C GLY A 139 -9.40 -12.93 -11.08
N GLY A 140 -8.54 -11.92 -10.88
CA GLY A 140 -7.11 -12.06 -10.64
C GLY A 140 -6.70 -11.75 -9.20
N TYR A 141 -5.47 -11.31 -9.05
CA TYR A 141 -4.91 -10.91 -7.76
C TYR A 141 -5.60 -9.68 -7.18
N LYS A 142 -5.67 -9.63 -5.85
CA LYS A 142 -5.88 -8.43 -5.04
C LYS A 142 -4.54 -8.06 -4.39
N VAL A 143 -4.13 -6.82 -4.53
CA VAL A 143 -2.84 -6.35 -4.01
C VAL A 143 -3.06 -5.27 -2.96
N VAL A 144 -2.44 -5.45 -1.81
CA VAL A 144 -2.43 -4.46 -0.73
C VAL A 144 -1.02 -3.97 -0.50
N VAL A 145 -0.81 -2.68 -0.64
CA VAL A 145 0.47 -2.05 -0.32
C VAL A 145 0.33 -1.28 0.99
N ILE A 146 1.00 -1.77 2.03
CA ILE A 146 1.03 -1.12 3.34
C ILE A 146 2.35 -0.34 3.46
N TRP A 147 2.24 0.98 3.53
CA TRP A 147 3.41 1.85 3.69
C TRP A 147 3.60 2.27 5.14
N LEU A 148 4.81 2.13 5.67
CA LEU A 148 5.20 2.41 7.05
C LEU A 148 4.33 1.64 8.07
N PRO A 149 4.30 0.30 8.01
CA PRO A 149 3.49 -0.52 8.92
C PRO A 149 3.85 -0.32 10.39
N GLU A 150 5.07 0.13 10.70
CA GLU A 150 5.52 0.48 12.06
C GLU A 150 4.74 1.65 12.68
N ARG A 151 3.93 2.36 11.89
CA ARG A 151 3.04 3.42 12.35
C ARG A 151 1.61 2.96 12.63
N MET A 152 1.37 1.66 12.60
CA MET A 152 0.07 1.13 13.05
C MET A 152 -0.08 1.28 14.56
N ASN A 153 -1.29 1.66 14.99
CA ASN A 153 -1.61 1.50 16.40
C ASN A 153 -1.78 0.00 16.73
N VAL A 154 -1.63 -0.35 17.99
CA VAL A 154 -1.63 -1.75 18.44
C VAL A 154 -2.93 -2.48 18.04
N THR A 155 -4.06 -1.81 18.13
CA THR A 155 -5.37 -2.39 17.79
C THR A 155 -5.45 -2.71 16.29
N CYS A 156 -4.99 -1.81 15.42
CA CYS A 156 -4.93 -2.04 13.99
C CYS A 156 -4.01 -3.22 13.66
N ALA A 157 -2.80 -3.23 14.23
CA ALA A 157 -1.83 -4.30 14.01
C ALA A 157 -2.40 -5.68 14.40
N ASN A 158 -3.00 -5.79 15.59
CA ASN A 158 -3.60 -7.03 16.07
C ASN A 158 -4.74 -7.53 15.17
N LYS A 159 -5.60 -6.62 14.69
CA LYS A 159 -6.68 -7.01 13.76
C LYS A 159 -6.15 -7.48 12.42
N LEU A 160 -5.05 -6.92 11.91
CA LEU A 160 -4.46 -7.32 10.64
C LEU A 160 -3.72 -8.65 10.71
N LEU A 161 -3.28 -9.12 11.90
CA LEU A 161 -2.62 -10.43 12.04
C LEU A 161 -3.47 -11.55 11.45
N LYS A 162 -4.77 -11.57 11.75
CA LYS A 162 -5.70 -12.59 11.22
C LYS A 162 -5.75 -12.56 9.68
N LEU A 163 -5.75 -11.37 9.10
CA LEU A 163 -5.78 -11.21 7.64
C LEU A 163 -4.45 -11.64 7.00
N LEU A 164 -3.33 -11.44 7.70
CA LEU A 164 -2.00 -11.87 7.25
C LEU A 164 -1.79 -13.38 7.40
N GLU A 165 -2.40 -14.01 8.39
CA GLU A 165 -2.32 -15.47 8.61
C GLU A 165 -3.22 -16.24 7.64
N GLU A 166 -4.44 -15.74 7.39
CA GLU A 166 -5.45 -16.38 6.57
C GLU A 166 -6.02 -15.41 5.53
N PRO A 167 -5.21 -14.99 4.54
CA PRO A 167 -5.68 -14.05 3.53
C PRO A 167 -6.71 -14.70 2.60
N PRO A 168 -7.63 -13.91 2.03
CA PRO A 168 -8.48 -14.37 0.94
C PRO A 168 -7.65 -14.86 -0.25
N GLN A 169 -8.20 -15.75 -1.05
CA GLN A 169 -7.51 -16.30 -2.23
C GLN A 169 -7.00 -15.18 -3.16
N LEU A 170 -5.82 -15.41 -3.74
CA LEU A 170 -5.14 -14.48 -4.66
C LEU A 170 -4.93 -13.07 -4.07
N THR A 171 -4.70 -12.98 -2.76
CA THR A 171 -4.36 -11.72 -2.08
C THR A 171 -2.86 -11.70 -1.73
N VAL A 172 -2.20 -10.60 -2.09
CA VAL A 172 -0.78 -10.33 -1.79
C VAL A 172 -0.65 -8.93 -1.18
#